data_042dfb320dcdaef3dac91a499a59deac
#
_entry.id   042dfb320dcdaef3dac91a499a59deac
#
_cell.length_a   1.000
_cell.length_b   1.000
_cell.length_c   1.000
_cell.angle_alpha   90.00
_cell.angle_beta   90.00
_cell.angle_gamma   90.00
#
_symmetry.space_group_name_H-M   'P 1'
#
loop_
_entity.id
_entity.type
_entity.pdbx_description
1 polymer ?
#
loop_
_entity_poly.entity_id
_entity_poly.type
_entity_poly.pdbx_seq_one_letter_code
_entity_poly.pdbx_strand_id
1 'polypeptide(L)'
;MAYTINGVEKDTDDDDYLLEADLSEEAVEAIAAEQGIALTDDHRAIISFLRRKYQEDGHTPNLRNMMKMLEEEEVIADVSSARLFELFPDGGAAKQGVKIAGLTKPFGKGGY
;
A
#
# COMPACT_ATOMS: atom_id res chain seq x y z
N MET A 1 16.92 -4.85 4.60
CA MET A 1 16.76 -4.33 3.24
C MET A 1 16.47 -2.84 3.31
N ALA A 2 16.67 -2.13 2.20
CA ALA A 2 16.39 -0.70 2.14
C ALA A 2 15.91 -0.34 0.74
N TYR A 3 15.17 0.76 0.62
CA TYR A 3 14.80 1.31 -0.68
C TYR A 3 15.60 2.58 -0.92
N THR A 4 16.02 2.79 -2.17
CA THR A 4 16.61 4.04 -2.57
C THR A 4 15.51 4.93 -3.15
N ILE A 5 15.16 5.98 -2.43
CA ILE A 5 14.07 6.87 -2.79
C ILE A 5 14.65 8.26 -3.01
N ASN A 6 14.57 8.74 -4.23
CA ASN A 6 15.10 10.05 -4.63
C ASN A 6 16.57 10.21 -4.22
N GLY A 7 17.37 9.15 -4.44
CA GLY A 7 18.79 9.14 -4.14
C GLY A 7 19.15 8.92 -2.67
N VAL A 8 18.15 8.73 -1.80
CA VAL A 8 18.37 8.52 -0.37
C VAL A 8 17.99 7.10 -0.01
N GLU A 9 18.90 6.39 0.67
CA GLU A 9 18.61 5.04 1.14
C GLU A 9 17.76 5.10 2.40
N LYS A 10 16.63 4.41 2.38
CA LYS A 10 15.68 4.37 3.49
C LYS A 10 15.53 2.95 4.01
N ASP A 11 15.76 2.77 5.31
CA ASP A 11 15.73 1.46 5.95
C ASP A 11 14.31 0.90 6.06
N THR A 12 14.22 -0.43 6.06
CA THR A 12 12.98 -1.17 6.17
C THR A 12 13.04 -2.14 7.34
N ASP A 13 11.86 -2.67 7.70
CA ASP A 13 11.78 -3.77 8.63
C ASP A 13 11.99 -5.11 7.89
N ASP A 14 11.83 -6.23 8.59
CA ASP A 14 12.05 -7.56 8.02
C ASP A 14 11.04 -7.95 6.93
N ASP A 15 9.92 -7.26 6.86
CA ASP A 15 8.88 -7.50 5.86
C ASP A 15 8.90 -6.46 4.74
N ASP A 16 9.98 -5.68 4.66
CA ASP A 16 10.22 -4.68 3.61
C ASP A 16 9.28 -3.47 3.66
N TYR A 17 8.69 -3.18 4.81
CA TYR A 17 7.98 -1.92 5.04
C TYR A 17 8.97 -0.85 5.49
N LEU A 18 8.75 0.39 5.05
CA LEU A 18 9.56 1.51 5.55
C LEU A 18 9.41 1.64 7.06
N LEU A 19 10.49 1.97 7.75
CA LEU A 19 10.46 2.24 9.19
C LEU A 19 9.77 3.57 9.49
N GLU A 20 9.87 4.53 8.56
CA GLU A 20 9.18 5.81 8.64
C GLU A 20 8.43 6.03 7.33
N ALA A 21 7.19 6.48 7.42
CA ALA A 21 6.35 6.71 6.25
C ALA A 21 6.97 7.77 5.34
N ASP A 22 6.89 7.54 4.03
CA ASP A 22 7.32 8.49 3.02
C ASP A 22 6.20 8.64 2.00
N LEU A 23 5.51 9.76 2.03
CA LEU A 23 4.34 10.01 1.20
C LEU A 23 4.68 10.67 -0.14
N SER A 24 5.94 10.60 -0.56
CA SER A 24 6.34 11.15 -1.86
C SER A 24 5.95 10.21 -3.00
N GLU A 25 5.81 10.76 -4.20
CA GLU A 25 5.59 9.96 -5.41
C GLU A 25 6.82 9.11 -5.72
N GLU A 26 8.01 9.62 -5.44
CA GLU A 26 9.27 8.89 -5.63
C GLU A 26 9.30 7.61 -4.80
N ALA A 27 8.72 7.65 -3.59
CA ALA A 27 8.63 6.45 -2.75
C ALA A 27 7.75 5.38 -3.40
N VAL A 28 6.60 5.77 -3.92
CA VAL A 28 5.70 4.83 -4.61
C VAL A 28 6.40 4.19 -5.80
N GLU A 29 7.03 4.99 -6.64
CA GLU A 29 7.71 4.50 -7.84
C GLU A 29 8.86 3.55 -7.48
N ALA A 30 9.68 3.93 -6.51
CA ALA A 30 10.84 3.13 -6.10
C ALA A 30 10.40 1.80 -5.48
N ILE A 31 9.42 1.82 -4.59
CA ILE A 31 8.97 0.61 -3.91
C ILE A 31 8.24 -0.32 -4.89
N ALA A 32 7.40 0.24 -5.76
CA ALA A 32 6.71 -0.56 -6.78
C ALA A 32 7.71 -1.26 -7.68
N ALA A 33 8.76 -0.56 -8.10
CA ALA A 33 9.81 -1.14 -8.94
C ALA A 33 10.50 -2.32 -8.24
N GLU A 34 10.84 -2.15 -6.96
CA GLU A 34 11.47 -3.22 -6.17
C GLU A 34 10.53 -4.41 -5.98
N GLN A 35 9.23 -4.17 -5.86
CA GLN A 35 8.24 -5.21 -5.70
C GLN A 35 7.82 -5.85 -7.03
N GLY A 36 8.33 -5.35 -8.15
CA GLY A 36 8.01 -5.88 -9.47
C GLY A 36 6.59 -5.53 -9.94
N ILE A 37 6.03 -4.43 -9.45
CA ILE A 37 4.67 -4.01 -9.78
C ILE A 37 4.69 -2.88 -10.81
N ALA A 38 4.01 -3.08 -11.92
CA ALA A 38 3.76 -2.03 -12.90
C ALA A 38 2.49 -1.28 -12.46
N LEU A 39 2.64 -0.01 -12.11
CA LEU A 39 1.54 0.77 -11.55
C LEU A 39 0.52 1.14 -12.65
N THR A 40 -0.72 0.74 -12.43
CA THR A 40 -1.87 1.11 -13.27
C THR A 40 -2.70 2.17 -12.55
N ASP A 41 -3.74 2.66 -13.20
CA ASP A 41 -4.65 3.62 -12.59
C ASP A 41 -5.31 3.04 -11.34
N ASP A 42 -5.66 1.75 -11.36
CA ASP A 42 -6.26 1.09 -10.20
C ASP A 42 -5.27 1.01 -9.03
N HIS A 43 -4.00 0.71 -9.31
CA HIS A 43 -2.96 0.73 -8.27
C HIS A 43 -2.87 2.12 -7.63
N ARG A 44 -2.82 3.15 -8.45
CA ARG A 44 -2.66 4.53 -7.96
C ARG A 44 -3.87 4.99 -7.16
N ALA A 45 -5.07 4.61 -7.59
CA ALA A 45 -6.30 4.94 -6.86
C ALA A 45 -6.31 4.31 -5.47
N ILE A 46 -5.92 3.04 -5.36
CA ILE A 46 -5.85 2.34 -4.08
C ILE A 46 -4.76 2.96 -3.20
N ILE A 47 -3.60 3.26 -3.77
CA ILE A 47 -2.50 3.87 -3.02
C ILE A 47 -2.93 5.23 -2.45
N SER A 48 -3.61 6.06 -3.24
CA SER A 48 -4.13 7.35 -2.76
C SER A 48 -5.13 7.17 -1.63
N PHE A 49 -6.01 6.17 -1.76
CA PHE A 49 -6.96 5.81 -0.70
C PHE A 49 -6.24 5.42 0.59
N LEU A 50 -5.23 4.55 0.49
CA LEU A 50 -4.47 4.09 1.66
C LEU A 50 -3.76 5.24 2.36
N ARG A 51 -3.14 6.12 1.60
CA ARG A 51 -2.46 7.31 2.15
C ARG A 51 -3.44 8.23 2.87
N ARG A 52 -4.61 8.46 2.27
CA ARG A 52 -5.64 9.29 2.87
C ARG A 52 -6.11 8.71 4.20
N LYS A 53 -6.37 7.40 4.24
CA LYS A 53 -6.80 6.73 5.47
C LYS A 53 -5.72 6.81 6.55
N TYR A 54 -4.47 6.61 6.16
CA TYR A 54 -3.35 6.72 7.10
C TYR A 54 -3.24 8.13 7.69
N GLN A 55 -3.42 9.16 6.86
CA GLN A 55 -3.36 10.55 7.32
C GLN A 55 -4.55 10.90 8.23
N GLU A 56 -5.73 10.36 7.94
CA GLU A 56 -6.94 10.61 8.74
C GLU A 56 -6.92 9.87 10.08
N ASP A 57 -6.53 8.60 10.05
CA ASP A 57 -6.73 7.69 11.18
C ASP A 57 -5.42 7.26 11.87
N GLY A 58 -4.28 7.56 11.27
CA GLY A 58 -2.98 7.10 11.78
C GLY A 58 -2.67 5.64 11.45
N HIS A 59 -3.56 4.96 10.75
CA HIS A 59 -3.38 3.57 10.31
C HIS A 59 -4.28 3.29 9.12
N THR A 60 -4.03 2.15 8.46
CA THR A 60 -4.86 1.70 7.35
C THR A 60 -5.86 0.66 7.83
N PRO A 61 -7.01 0.51 7.15
CA PRO A 61 -7.99 -0.49 7.54
C PRO A 61 -7.52 -1.91 7.24
N ASN A 62 -8.08 -2.91 7.92
CA ASN A 62 -7.85 -4.30 7.56
C ASN A 62 -8.53 -4.62 6.22
N LEU A 63 -8.23 -5.79 5.66
CA LEU A 63 -8.73 -6.15 4.33
C LEU A 63 -10.25 -6.07 4.21
N ARG A 64 -10.96 -6.58 5.20
CA ARG A 64 -12.42 -6.61 5.19
C ARG A 64 -13.01 -5.20 5.12
N ASN A 65 -12.56 -4.33 6.02
CA ASN A 65 -13.01 -2.94 6.04
C ASN A 65 -12.55 -2.18 4.82
N MET A 66 -11.34 -2.46 4.36
CA MET A 66 -10.79 -1.85 3.15
C MET A 66 -11.66 -2.13 1.94
N MET A 67 -12.05 -3.38 1.73
CA MET A 67 -12.90 -3.75 0.60
C MET A 67 -14.24 -3.02 0.64
N LYS A 68 -14.83 -2.93 1.83
CA LYS A 68 -16.08 -2.21 2.01
C LYS A 68 -15.93 -0.72 1.66
N MET A 69 -14.88 -0.09 2.15
CA MET A 69 -14.62 1.32 1.87
C MET A 69 -14.31 1.58 0.41
N LEU A 70 -13.51 0.71 -0.22
CA LEU A 70 -13.17 0.84 -1.64
C LEU A 70 -14.44 0.78 -2.51
N GLU A 71 -15.38 -0.08 -2.14
CA GLU A 71 -16.64 -0.22 -2.85
C GLU A 71 -17.55 1.00 -2.60
N GLU A 72 -17.71 1.39 -1.35
CA GLU A 72 -18.56 2.53 -0.98
C GLU A 72 -18.07 3.84 -1.60
N GLU A 73 -16.76 4.04 -1.68
CA GLU A 73 -16.15 5.26 -2.22
C GLU A 73 -15.88 5.15 -3.73
N GLU A 74 -16.22 4.02 -4.33
CA GLU A 74 -16.04 3.79 -5.76
C GLU A 74 -14.59 4.06 -6.21
N VAL A 75 -13.62 3.59 -5.42
CA VAL A 75 -12.20 3.84 -5.68
C VAL A 75 -11.75 3.15 -6.95
N ILE A 76 -12.19 1.90 -7.14
CA ILE A 76 -11.96 1.14 -8.38
C ILE A 76 -13.26 0.46 -8.79
N ALA A 77 -13.35 0.05 -10.05
CA ALA A 77 -14.58 -0.52 -10.59
C ALA A 77 -14.90 -1.91 -10.04
N ASP A 78 -13.89 -2.77 -9.92
CA ASP A 78 -14.06 -4.14 -9.44
C ASP A 78 -13.41 -4.31 -8.08
N VAL A 79 -14.21 -4.27 -7.01
CA VAL A 79 -13.71 -4.49 -5.66
C VAL A 79 -14.01 -5.94 -5.27
N SER A 80 -13.02 -6.78 -5.46
CA SER A 80 -13.10 -8.18 -5.05
C SER A 80 -11.75 -8.61 -4.49
N SER A 81 -11.77 -9.67 -3.68
CA SER A 81 -10.53 -10.23 -3.15
C SER A 81 -9.61 -10.64 -4.29
N ALA A 82 -10.17 -11.28 -5.32
CA ALA A 82 -9.39 -11.71 -6.49
C ALA A 82 -8.71 -10.52 -7.18
N ARG A 83 -9.44 -9.42 -7.38
CA ARG A 83 -8.88 -8.24 -8.04
C ARG A 83 -7.77 -7.61 -7.21
N LEU A 84 -7.96 -7.52 -5.89
CA LEU A 84 -6.95 -6.92 -5.01
C LEU A 84 -5.66 -7.76 -4.99
N PHE A 85 -5.78 -9.09 -5.01
CA PHE A 85 -4.60 -9.97 -5.09
C PHE A 85 -3.99 -10.01 -6.50
N GLU A 86 -4.76 -9.71 -7.52
CA GLU A 86 -4.24 -9.53 -8.88
C GLU A 86 -3.38 -8.27 -8.96
N LEU A 87 -3.85 -7.18 -8.38
CA LEU A 87 -3.13 -5.90 -8.35
C LEU A 87 -1.90 -5.96 -7.45
N PHE A 88 -2.01 -6.62 -6.30
CA PHE A 88 -0.95 -6.73 -5.30
C PHE A 88 -0.76 -8.19 -4.92
N PRO A 89 -0.03 -8.98 -5.74
CA PRO A 89 0.05 -10.42 -5.55
C PRO A 89 0.69 -10.87 -4.23
N ASP A 90 1.56 -10.05 -3.65
CA ASP A 90 2.28 -10.41 -2.44
C ASP A 90 1.56 -9.88 -1.20
N GLY A 91 0.44 -10.50 -0.87
CA GLY A 91 -0.32 -10.19 0.34
C GLY A 91 -1.52 -9.27 0.13
N GLY A 92 -1.78 -8.84 -1.09
CA GLY A 92 -2.95 -8.03 -1.40
C GLY A 92 -2.80 -6.56 -1.03
N ALA A 93 -3.88 -5.81 -1.20
CA ALA A 93 -3.88 -4.36 -0.96
C ALA A 93 -3.59 -4.00 0.50
N ALA A 94 -4.03 -4.84 1.43
CA ALA A 94 -3.84 -4.57 2.86
C ALA A 94 -2.38 -4.73 3.31
N LYS A 95 -1.57 -5.44 2.55
CA LYS A 95 -0.14 -5.66 2.86
C LYS A 95 0.74 -5.02 1.80
N GLN A 96 0.81 -5.58 0.60
CA GLN A 96 1.69 -5.06 -0.43
C GLN A 96 1.28 -3.65 -0.87
N GLY A 97 -0.02 -3.37 -0.94
CA GLY A 97 -0.49 -2.02 -1.28
C GLY A 97 -0.02 -0.99 -0.25
N VAL A 98 -0.09 -1.31 1.03
CA VAL A 98 0.38 -0.45 2.11
C VAL A 98 1.90 -0.22 1.99
N LYS A 99 2.63 -1.28 1.69
CA LYS A 99 4.09 -1.21 1.49
C LYS A 99 4.44 -0.24 0.36
N ILE A 100 3.80 -0.41 -0.80
CA ILE A 100 4.05 0.43 -1.98
C ILE A 100 3.59 1.86 -1.74
N ALA A 101 2.56 2.06 -0.93
CA ALA A 101 2.09 3.41 -0.59
C ALA A 101 3.11 4.21 0.24
N GLY A 102 4.20 3.58 0.66
CA GLY A 102 5.24 4.25 1.44
C GLY A 102 4.89 4.36 2.91
N LEU A 103 4.00 3.52 3.39
CA LEU A 103 3.55 3.53 4.78
C LEU A 103 4.31 2.50 5.60
N THR A 104 4.28 2.66 6.91
CA THR A 104 4.89 1.71 7.82
C THR A 104 4.02 0.45 7.92
N LYS A 105 4.58 -0.61 8.50
CA LYS A 105 3.87 -1.87 8.64
C LYS A 105 2.55 -1.67 9.40
N PRO A 106 1.45 -2.19 8.86
CA PRO A 106 0.18 -2.14 9.58
C PRO A 106 0.31 -2.88 10.90
N PHE A 107 -0.19 -2.28 11.96
CA PHE A 107 -0.24 -2.95 13.24
C PHE A 107 -1.68 -3.27 13.60
N GLY A 108 -1.84 -4.20 14.50
CA GLY A 108 -3.13 -4.73 14.85
C GLY A 108 -3.04 -6.23 14.85
N LYS A 109 -4.10 -6.86 15.25
CA LYS A 109 -4.09 -8.31 15.40
C LYS A 109 -4.42 -8.95 14.06
N GLY A 110 -3.52 -9.80 13.61
CA GLY A 110 -3.71 -10.79 12.55
C GLY A 110 -4.75 -10.60 11.46
N GLY A 111 -5.30 -9.47 11.29
CA GLY A 111 -6.36 -9.24 10.34
C GLY A 111 -5.93 -8.53 9.07
N TYR A 112 -4.68 -8.24 8.98
CA TYR A 112 -4.15 -7.53 7.82
C TYR A 112 -3.71 -8.49 6.76
#